data_a4801cd6eb8eddfe512ca61282b75624
#
_entry.id   a4801cd6eb8eddfe512ca61282b75624
#
_cell.length_a   1.000
_cell.length_b   1.000
_cell.length_c   1.000
_cell.angle_alpha   90.00
_cell.angle_beta   90.00
_cell.angle_gamma   90.00
#
_symmetry.space_group_name_H-M   'P 1'
#
loop_
_entity.id
_entity.type
_entity.pdbx_description
1 polymer ?
#
loop_
_entity_poly.entity_id
_entity_poly.type
_entity_poly.pdbx_seq_one_letter_code
_entity_poly.pdbx_strand_id
1 'polypeptide(L)'
;MQKNKALKKIYNRIFKKGETTHFTKNLEQKGGLPSDEREAIAAVNWKGKRVLDVGCGTGLFAYEAAKRGASVLGVDYSSEGIREAKKMHQHKNLEFRCEDIFKSNALKEKFDVVVSLGTLEHMDDPDRAIRIFKKLLKSRGSILLTCPNWVNPRGIALMTLKCLFDAPITLADIHHFTPHTFLRWAKSLGMTLAWHTFDMERAAGKNLIKDFKKRIPNVLRDAKLPNDPARVQAFLTWLDTEAIRYPWQGAHIGATGLYLFKPKR
;
A
#
# COMPACT_ATOMS: atom_id res chain seq x y z
N MET A 1 19.50 -6.60 -4.77
CA MET A 1 19.83 -5.51 -5.72
C MET A 1 19.25 -5.67 -7.13
N GLN A 2 19.09 -6.88 -7.69
CA GLN A 2 18.52 -7.05 -9.04
C GLN A 2 16.99 -6.82 -9.11
N LYS A 3 16.22 -7.16 -8.07
CA LYS A 3 14.75 -7.04 -8.04
C LYS A 3 14.29 -5.57 -8.11
N ASN A 4 14.93 -4.66 -7.39
CA ASN A 4 14.61 -3.22 -7.43
C ASN A 4 14.78 -2.59 -8.83
N LYS A 5 15.78 -3.01 -9.60
CA LYS A 5 15.97 -2.52 -10.99
C LYS A 5 14.85 -2.98 -11.92
N ALA A 6 14.39 -4.23 -11.77
CA ALA A 6 13.29 -4.77 -12.55
C ALA A 6 11.95 -4.07 -12.19
N LEU A 7 11.70 -3.89 -10.90
CA LEU A 7 10.51 -3.21 -10.39
C LEU A 7 10.48 -1.74 -10.84
N LYS A 8 11.61 -1.03 -10.76
CA LYS A 8 11.74 0.35 -11.28
C LYS A 8 11.37 0.45 -12.76
N LYS A 9 11.81 -0.51 -13.60
CA LYS A 9 11.43 -0.54 -15.02
C LYS A 9 9.93 -0.75 -15.22
N ILE A 10 9.30 -1.61 -14.38
CA ILE A 10 7.86 -1.86 -14.41
C ILE A 10 7.10 -0.58 -14.05
N TYR A 11 7.43 0.08 -12.94
CA TYR A 11 6.78 1.32 -12.52
C TYR A 11 7.00 2.47 -13.49
N ASN A 12 8.22 2.67 -13.99
CA ASN A 12 8.47 3.67 -15.04
C ASN A 12 7.63 3.42 -16.30
N ARG A 13 7.42 2.16 -16.70
CA ARG A 13 6.55 1.81 -17.82
C ARG A 13 5.08 2.09 -17.52
N ILE A 14 4.62 1.72 -16.32
CA ILE A 14 3.26 1.99 -15.84
C ILE A 14 2.98 3.50 -15.88
N PHE A 15 3.83 4.31 -15.28
CA PHE A 15 3.66 5.76 -15.28
C PHE A 15 3.78 6.40 -16.67
N LYS A 16 4.67 5.90 -17.55
CA LYS A 16 4.87 6.44 -18.90
C LYS A 16 3.72 6.13 -19.84
N LYS A 17 3.13 4.94 -19.77
CA LYS A 17 2.07 4.51 -20.71
C LYS A 17 0.67 4.91 -20.25
N GLY A 18 0.53 5.51 -19.06
CA GLY A 18 -0.79 5.69 -18.46
C GLY A 18 -1.50 4.34 -18.24
N GLU A 19 -0.76 3.23 -18.29
CA GLU A 19 -1.24 1.90 -17.90
C GLU A 19 -1.46 1.85 -16.38
N THR A 20 -2.14 2.83 -15.95
CA THR A 20 -2.71 3.06 -14.65
C THR A 20 -3.82 2.07 -14.32
N THR A 21 -3.98 1.03 -15.14
CA THR A 21 -5.05 0.04 -14.99
C THR A 21 -5.07 -0.66 -13.63
N HIS A 22 -3.97 -0.63 -12.87
CA HIS A 22 -3.96 -1.06 -11.47
C HIS A 22 -4.19 0.07 -10.46
N PHE A 23 -3.81 1.32 -10.79
CA PHE A 23 -3.86 2.44 -9.84
C PHE A 23 -4.92 3.50 -10.20
N THR A 24 -5.26 3.71 -11.46
CA THR A 24 -6.17 4.79 -11.87
C THR A 24 -7.58 4.35 -12.19
N LYS A 25 -7.87 3.10 -12.49
CA LYS A 25 -9.27 2.66 -12.53
C LYS A 25 -9.97 2.75 -11.17
N ASN A 26 -9.20 2.87 -10.08
CA ASN A 26 -9.75 3.25 -8.78
C ASN A 26 -9.94 4.78 -8.63
N LEU A 27 -9.26 5.61 -9.44
CA LEU A 27 -9.43 7.07 -9.45
C LEU A 27 -10.71 7.51 -10.17
N GLU A 28 -11.25 6.67 -11.04
CA GLU A 28 -12.55 6.89 -11.69
C GLU A 28 -13.75 6.49 -10.82
N GLN A 29 -13.55 6.12 -9.55
CA GLN A 29 -14.64 6.05 -8.60
C GLN A 29 -15.15 7.46 -8.36
N LYS A 30 -16.34 7.72 -8.90
CA LYS A 30 -17.14 8.93 -8.79
C LYS A 30 -16.80 9.78 -7.54
N GLY A 31 -15.92 10.78 -7.69
CA GLY A 31 -15.90 11.97 -6.84
C GLY A 31 -15.24 11.85 -5.46
N GLY A 32 -14.36 10.86 -5.17
CA GLY A 32 -13.70 10.74 -3.87
C GLY A 32 -12.24 10.32 -3.94
N LEU A 33 -11.50 10.50 -2.84
CA LEU A 33 -10.14 9.97 -2.69
C LEU A 33 -10.17 8.44 -2.70
N PRO A 34 -9.17 7.76 -3.30
CA PRO A 34 -8.96 6.34 -3.13
C PRO A 34 -8.89 5.97 -1.64
N SER A 35 -9.15 4.70 -1.32
CA SER A 35 -9.32 4.27 0.08
C SER A 35 -8.09 4.53 0.94
N ASP A 36 -6.90 4.28 0.41
CA ASP A 36 -5.64 4.45 1.16
C ASP A 36 -5.40 5.91 1.53
N GLU A 37 -5.55 6.82 0.56
CA GLU A 37 -5.40 8.26 0.78
C GLU A 37 -6.49 8.79 1.71
N ARG A 38 -7.73 8.34 1.57
CA ARG A 38 -8.84 8.77 2.42
C ARG A 38 -8.60 8.37 3.87
N GLU A 39 -8.24 7.11 4.13
CA GLU A 39 -7.95 6.61 5.48
C GLU A 39 -6.71 7.29 6.08
N ALA A 40 -5.65 7.45 5.28
CA ALA A 40 -4.44 8.13 5.72
C ALA A 40 -4.71 9.60 6.07
N ILE A 41 -5.46 10.32 5.24
CA ILE A 41 -5.83 11.71 5.50
C ILE A 41 -6.67 11.85 6.76
N ALA A 42 -7.58 10.93 7.04
CA ALA A 42 -8.41 10.94 8.24
C ALA A 42 -7.62 10.61 9.53
N ALA A 43 -6.51 9.89 9.43
CA ALA A 43 -5.77 9.37 10.59
C ALA A 43 -4.99 10.43 11.37
N VAL A 44 -4.67 11.58 10.77
CA VAL A 44 -3.79 12.60 11.36
C VAL A 44 -4.32 14.02 11.10
N ASN A 45 -4.14 14.91 12.09
CA ASN A 45 -4.30 16.34 11.85
C ASN A 45 -3.04 16.88 11.17
N TRP A 46 -3.16 17.28 9.91
CA TRP A 46 -2.05 17.67 9.03
C TRP A 46 -1.59 19.13 9.20
N LYS A 47 -2.43 19.98 9.80
CA LYS A 47 -2.14 21.42 9.93
C LYS A 47 -0.81 21.67 10.68
N GLY A 48 0.11 22.37 10.03
CA GLY A 48 1.42 22.72 10.57
C GLY A 48 2.42 21.54 10.68
N LYS A 49 2.09 20.33 10.17
CA LYS A 49 2.98 19.18 10.18
C LYS A 49 3.97 19.24 9.04
N ARG A 50 5.22 18.86 9.31
CA ARG A 50 6.21 18.56 8.29
C ARG A 50 6.14 17.07 7.98
N VAL A 51 5.83 16.72 6.73
CA VAL A 51 5.51 15.36 6.29
C VAL A 51 6.49 14.90 5.22
N LEU A 52 6.96 13.66 5.34
CA LEU A 52 7.66 12.94 4.29
C LEU A 52 6.73 11.84 3.75
N ASP A 53 6.44 11.87 2.46
CA ASP A 53 5.68 10.83 1.76
C ASP A 53 6.65 9.97 0.95
N VAL A 54 6.88 8.72 1.38
CA VAL A 54 7.86 7.80 0.79
C VAL A 54 7.16 6.83 -0.15
N GLY A 55 7.60 6.82 -1.41
CA GLY A 55 6.91 6.12 -2.49
C GLY A 55 5.66 6.88 -2.92
N CYS A 56 5.77 8.20 -3.04
CA CYS A 56 4.63 9.10 -3.27
C CYS A 56 3.95 8.88 -4.65
N GLY A 57 4.56 8.12 -5.57
CA GLY A 57 4.03 7.86 -6.91
C GLY A 57 3.67 9.15 -7.64
N THR A 58 2.39 9.30 -8.01
CA THR A 58 1.85 10.51 -8.67
C THR A 58 1.49 11.63 -7.70
N GLY A 59 1.75 11.50 -6.40
CA GLY A 59 1.70 12.59 -5.43
C GLY A 59 0.33 12.97 -4.88
N LEU A 60 -0.70 12.15 -5.06
CA LEU A 60 -2.06 12.49 -4.64
C LEU A 60 -2.18 12.68 -3.12
N PHE A 61 -1.65 11.75 -2.32
CA PHE A 61 -1.66 11.89 -0.87
C PHE A 61 -0.89 13.15 -0.42
N ALA A 62 0.33 13.35 -0.97
CA ALA A 62 1.16 14.51 -0.64
C ALA A 62 0.43 15.84 -0.92
N TYR A 63 -0.25 15.94 -2.06
CA TYR A 63 -1.07 17.10 -2.42
C TYR A 63 -2.24 17.31 -1.45
N GLU A 64 -2.98 16.27 -1.13
CA GLU A 64 -4.12 16.36 -0.22
C GLU A 64 -3.70 16.73 1.22
N ALA A 65 -2.56 16.25 1.69
CA ALA A 65 -1.99 16.64 2.97
C ALA A 65 -1.53 18.13 2.96
N ALA A 66 -0.91 18.59 1.87
CA ALA A 66 -0.50 19.99 1.70
C ALA A 66 -1.70 20.95 1.69
N LYS A 67 -2.79 20.60 1.02
CA LYS A 67 -4.06 21.38 1.05
C LYS A 67 -4.63 21.50 2.47
N ARG A 68 -4.34 20.55 3.34
CA ARG A 68 -4.76 20.56 4.77
C ARG A 68 -3.75 21.23 5.69
N GLY A 69 -2.78 21.95 5.11
CA GLY A 69 -1.83 22.81 5.85
C GLY A 69 -0.56 22.10 6.29
N ALA A 70 -0.25 20.92 5.79
CA ALA A 70 1.07 20.31 5.96
C ALA A 70 2.10 20.96 5.04
N SER A 71 3.39 20.90 5.44
CA SER A 71 4.54 21.08 4.55
C SER A 71 5.04 19.71 4.15
N VAL A 72 4.90 19.34 2.87
CA VAL A 72 5.09 17.97 2.41
C VAL A 72 6.26 17.87 1.44
N LEU A 73 7.13 16.88 1.68
CA LEU A 73 8.11 16.38 0.74
C LEU A 73 7.68 14.98 0.28
N GLY A 74 7.31 14.85 -0.99
CA GLY A 74 7.07 13.56 -1.64
C GLY A 74 8.35 13.05 -2.29
N VAL A 75 8.72 11.81 -2.00
CA VAL A 75 9.87 11.14 -2.61
C VAL A 75 9.48 9.83 -3.25
N ASP A 76 10.02 9.59 -4.44
CA ASP A 76 9.88 8.32 -5.15
C ASP A 76 11.16 8.04 -5.94
N TYR A 77 11.55 6.77 -6.08
CA TYR A 77 12.70 6.39 -6.88
C TYR A 77 12.42 6.40 -8.39
N SER A 78 11.14 6.48 -8.79
CA SER A 78 10.70 6.59 -10.17
C SER A 78 10.73 8.04 -10.64
N SER A 79 11.62 8.35 -11.57
CA SER A 79 11.68 9.67 -12.21
C SER A 79 10.38 10.00 -12.97
N GLU A 80 9.72 8.98 -13.55
CA GLU A 80 8.46 9.14 -14.27
C GLU A 80 7.31 9.47 -13.30
N GLY A 81 7.23 8.76 -12.15
CA GLY A 81 6.26 9.07 -11.11
C GLY A 81 6.38 10.50 -10.63
N ILE A 82 7.61 10.94 -10.32
CA ILE A 82 7.87 12.33 -9.88
C ILE A 82 7.57 13.35 -10.98
N ARG A 83 7.83 13.05 -12.24
CA ARG A 83 7.46 13.94 -13.35
C ARG A 83 5.96 14.13 -13.42
N GLU A 84 5.18 13.06 -13.35
CA GLU A 84 3.72 13.12 -13.34
C GLU A 84 3.19 13.81 -12.08
N ALA A 85 3.77 13.54 -10.90
CA ALA A 85 3.41 14.21 -9.65
C ALA A 85 3.55 15.74 -9.75
N LYS A 86 4.68 16.23 -10.26
CA LYS A 86 4.94 17.68 -10.48
C LYS A 86 4.00 18.30 -11.50
N LYS A 87 3.58 17.54 -12.52
CA LYS A 87 2.64 17.98 -13.54
C LYS A 87 1.21 18.08 -13.00
N MET A 88 0.79 17.09 -12.20
CA MET A 88 -0.58 16.99 -11.72
C MET A 88 -0.85 17.85 -10.48
N HIS A 89 0.15 18.06 -9.63
CA HIS A 89 -0.04 18.63 -8.30
C HIS A 89 0.96 19.73 -8.02
N GLN A 90 0.45 20.95 -7.86
CA GLN A 90 1.23 22.13 -7.48
C GLN A 90 0.60 22.77 -6.24
N HIS A 91 1.41 23.04 -5.21
CA HIS A 91 1.00 23.72 -4.00
C HIS A 91 2.22 24.36 -3.33
N LYS A 92 2.07 25.54 -2.72
CA LYS A 92 3.18 26.29 -2.09
C LYS A 92 3.93 25.52 -0.97
N ASN A 93 3.26 24.56 -0.35
CA ASN A 93 3.80 23.74 0.75
C ASN A 93 4.13 22.30 0.29
N LEU A 94 4.30 22.06 -1.02
CA LEU A 94 4.52 20.74 -1.58
C LEU A 94 5.77 20.73 -2.46
N GLU A 95 6.65 19.79 -2.19
CA GLU A 95 7.83 19.51 -3.01
C GLU A 95 7.89 18.04 -3.38
N PHE A 96 8.34 17.72 -4.61
CA PHE A 96 8.61 16.36 -5.07
C PHE A 96 10.05 16.18 -5.48
N ARG A 97 10.71 15.11 -4.99
CA ARG A 97 12.10 14.74 -5.35
C ARG A 97 12.18 13.30 -5.80
N CYS A 98 12.98 13.05 -6.86
CA CYS A 98 13.32 11.70 -7.29
C CYS A 98 14.47 11.18 -6.42
N GLU A 99 14.12 10.38 -5.41
CA GLU A 99 15.08 9.93 -4.38
C GLU A 99 14.86 8.45 -4.04
N ASP A 100 15.97 7.73 -3.87
CA ASP A 100 15.98 6.39 -3.31
C ASP A 100 16.36 6.48 -1.82
N ILE A 101 15.42 6.23 -0.92
CA ILE A 101 15.63 6.34 0.52
C ILE A 101 16.76 5.47 1.06
N PHE A 102 17.09 4.38 0.37
CA PHE A 102 18.19 3.49 0.76
C PHE A 102 19.59 4.03 0.41
N LYS A 103 19.66 5.00 -0.51
CA LYS A 103 20.92 5.63 -0.96
C LYS A 103 21.11 7.03 -0.40
N SER A 104 20.05 7.60 0.16
CA SER A 104 20.00 9.00 0.48
C SER A 104 20.64 9.32 1.83
N ASN A 105 21.91 9.79 1.77
CA ASN A 105 22.40 10.71 2.81
C ASN A 105 21.76 12.13 2.68
N ALA A 106 20.89 12.32 1.70
CA ALA A 106 20.31 13.61 1.32
C ALA A 106 19.15 14.04 2.22
N LEU A 107 18.42 13.10 2.82
CA LEU A 107 17.35 13.43 3.75
C LEU A 107 17.92 13.67 5.16
N LYS A 108 18.58 14.82 5.35
CA LYS A 108 19.06 15.27 6.69
C LYS A 108 17.95 15.85 7.55
N GLU A 109 16.82 16.12 6.95
CA GLU A 109 15.67 16.80 7.56
C GLU A 109 14.88 15.85 8.46
N LYS A 110 14.18 16.42 9.45
CA LYS A 110 13.32 15.68 10.38
C LYS A 110 11.86 16.03 10.15
N PHE A 111 11.00 15.03 10.28
CA PHE A 111 9.58 15.13 9.96
C PHE A 111 8.71 14.83 11.18
N ASP A 112 7.55 15.48 11.25
CA ASP A 112 6.53 15.17 12.24
C ASP A 112 5.84 13.85 11.91
N VAL A 113 5.66 13.56 10.60
CA VAL A 113 5.07 12.32 10.13
C VAL A 113 5.86 11.81 8.91
N VAL A 114 6.21 10.52 8.93
CA VAL A 114 6.67 9.80 7.74
C VAL A 114 5.54 8.90 7.29
N VAL A 115 5.15 9.01 6.03
CA VAL A 115 4.04 8.29 5.42
C VAL A 115 4.58 7.38 4.32
N SER A 116 3.98 6.19 4.15
CA SER A 116 4.24 5.32 3.00
C SER A 116 2.99 4.47 2.75
N LEU A 117 2.32 4.73 1.64
CA LEU A 117 1.05 4.09 1.28
C LEU A 117 1.26 3.08 0.17
N GLY A 118 0.92 1.79 0.43
CA GLY A 118 1.00 0.72 -0.58
C GLY A 118 2.39 0.58 -1.22
N THR A 119 3.46 0.75 -0.45
CA THR A 119 4.83 0.83 -1.00
C THR A 119 5.80 -0.14 -0.32
N LEU A 120 5.63 -0.35 0.98
CA LEU A 120 6.61 -1.10 1.80
C LEU A 120 6.71 -2.57 1.37
N GLU A 121 5.60 -3.16 0.89
CA GLU A 121 5.51 -4.53 0.37
C GLU A 121 6.34 -4.76 -0.91
N HIS A 122 6.76 -3.67 -1.56
CA HIS A 122 7.58 -3.69 -2.78
C HIS A 122 9.06 -3.40 -2.53
N MET A 123 9.44 -3.01 -1.32
CA MET A 123 10.82 -2.66 -0.97
C MET A 123 11.68 -3.92 -0.77
N ASP A 124 12.93 -3.91 -1.22
CA ASP A 124 13.86 -5.04 -1.05
C ASP A 124 14.16 -5.34 0.43
N ASP A 125 14.23 -4.32 1.27
CA ASP A 125 14.54 -4.42 2.70
C ASP A 125 13.58 -3.54 3.53
N PRO A 126 12.38 -4.04 3.82
CA PRO A 126 11.40 -3.29 4.60
C PRO A 126 11.82 -3.07 6.06
N ASP A 127 12.60 -3.96 6.65
CA ASP A 127 13.14 -3.77 8.00
C ASP A 127 14.12 -2.59 8.06
N ARG A 128 14.94 -2.43 7.03
CA ARG A 128 15.81 -1.25 6.90
C ARG A 128 15.01 0.01 6.63
N ALA A 129 13.98 -0.07 5.79
CA ALA A 129 13.10 1.06 5.50
C ALA A 129 12.45 1.61 6.78
N ILE A 130 11.87 0.75 7.61
CA ILE A 130 11.25 1.13 8.88
C ILE A 130 12.27 1.80 9.83
N ARG A 131 13.51 1.31 9.89
CA ARG A 131 14.57 1.95 10.69
C ARG A 131 14.96 3.32 10.12
N ILE A 132 14.99 3.47 8.80
CA ILE A 132 15.21 4.78 8.15
C ILE A 132 14.06 5.73 8.48
N PHE A 133 12.79 5.30 8.35
CA PHE A 133 11.64 6.12 8.71
C PHE A 133 11.74 6.62 10.15
N LYS A 134 12.08 5.73 11.10
CA LYS A 134 12.29 6.13 12.50
C LYS A 134 13.40 7.16 12.67
N LYS A 135 14.52 7.02 11.94
CA LYS A 135 15.62 7.98 11.98
C LYS A 135 15.25 9.35 11.42
N LEU A 136 14.30 9.42 10.50
CA LEU A 136 13.83 10.67 9.88
C LEU A 136 12.77 11.39 10.72
N LEU A 137 12.28 10.79 11.81
CA LEU A 137 11.32 11.43 12.69
C LEU A 137 11.95 12.46 13.62
N LYS A 138 11.20 13.53 13.92
CA LYS A 138 11.40 14.34 15.12
C LYS A 138 11.11 13.49 16.37
N SER A 139 11.48 13.97 17.57
CA SER A 139 11.35 13.23 18.83
C SER A 139 9.92 12.73 19.11
N ARG A 140 8.90 13.50 18.74
CA ARG A 140 7.47 13.17 18.88
C ARG A 140 6.79 12.76 17.58
N GLY A 141 7.58 12.43 16.56
CA GLY A 141 7.07 12.06 15.23
C GLY A 141 6.41 10.69 15.20
N SER A 142 5.61 10.48 14.17
CA SER A 142 4.87 9.24 13.91
C SER A 142 5.16 8.68 12.51
N ILE A 143 4.94 7.36 12.33
CA ILE A 143 4.98 6.70 11.02
C ILE A 143 3.58 6.24 10.68
N LEU A 144 3.10 6.55 9.49
CA LEU A 144 1.80 6.12 8.98
C LEU A 144 2.01 5.27 7.73
N LEU A 145 1.50 4.05 7.75
CA LEU A 145 1.65 3.09 6.66
C LEU A 145 0.30 2.54 6.24
N THR A 146 0.14 2.24 4.94
CA THR A 146 -0.85 1.28 4.47
C THR A 146 -0.16 0.13 3.76
N CYS A 147 -0.69 -1.09 3.94
CA CYS A 147 -0.23 -2.29 3.26
C CYS A 147 -1.40 -3.25 3.05
N PRO A 148 -1.36 -4.12 2.02
CA PRO A 148 -2.32 -5.20 1.89
C PRO A 148 -2.39 -6.04 3.16
N ASN A 149 -3.61 -6.36 3.60
CA ASN A 149 -3.85 -7.28 4.70
C ASN A 149 -4.14 -8.67 4.13
N TRP A 150 -3.36 -9.65 4.58
CA TRP A 150 -3.45 -11.04 4.11
C TRP A 150 -4.22 -11.95 5.08
N VAL A 151 -4.68 -11.40 6.22
CA VAL A 151 -5.44 -12.15 7.25
C VAL A 151 -6.92 -11.78 7.13
N ASN A 152 -7.53 -12.19 6.03
CA ASN A 152 -8.94 -12.05 5.71
C ASN A 152 -9.34 -13.10 4.66
N PRO A 153 -10.63 -13.30 4.30
CA PRO A 153 -11.05 -14.33 3.35
C PRO A 153 -10.30 -14.30 2.01
N ARG A 154 -10.13 -13.10 1.42
CA ARG A 154 -9.34 -12.93 0.20
C ARG A 154 -7.88 -13.34 0.40
N GLY A 155 -7.28 -12.85 1.46
CA GLY A 155 -5.87 -13.10 1.77
C GLY A 155 -5.60 -14.57 2.03
N ILE A 156 -6.43 -15.24 2.82
CA ILE A 156 -6.29 -16.67 3.13
C ILE A 156 -6.35 -17.50 1.85
N ALA A 157 -7.34 -17.28 0.97
CA ALA A 157 -7.45 -18.01 -0.29
C ALA A 157 -6.21 -17.82 -1.19
N LEU A 158 -5.72 -16.59 -1.33
CA LEU A 158 -4.54 -16.31 -2.13
C LEU A 158 -3.25 -16.86 -1.48
N MET A 159 -3.08 -16.68 -0.17
CA MET A 159 -1.92 -17.20 0.55
C MET A 159 -1.86 -18.73 0.56
N THR A 160 -3.00 -19.43 0.52
CA THR A 160 -3.03 -20.89 0.31
C THR A 160 -2.36 -21.26 -1.02
N LEU A 161 -2.72 -20.59 -2.11
CA LEU A 161 -2.07 -20.81 -3.41
C LEU A 161 -0.58 -20.42 -3.39
N LYS A 162 -0.24 -19.33 -2.74
CA LYS A 162 1.16 -18.88 -2.60
C LYS A 162 2.00 -19.86 -1.80
N CYS A 163 1.52 -20.28 -0.63
CA CYS A 163 2.31 -21.12 0.29
C CYS A 163 2.43 -22.58 -0.20
N LEU A 164 1.37 -23.13 -0.79
CA LEU A 164 1.39 -24.54 -1.23
C LEU A 164 2.01 -24.73 -2.62
N PHE A 165 1.90 -23.74 -3.50
CA PHE A 165 2.25 -23.89 -4.91
C PHE A 165 3.22 -22.83 -5.43
N ASP A 166 3.72 -21.94 -4.56
CA ASP A 166 4.52 -20.75 -4.93
C ASP A 166 3.88 -19.90 -6.03
N ALA A 167 2.54 -19.89 -6.06
CA ALA A 167 1.79 -19.19 -7.10
C ALA A 167 1.98 -17.68 -7.04
N PRO A 168 2.10 -16.99 -8.20
CA PRO A 168 2.28 -15.54 -8.28
C PRO A 168 0.96 -14.80 -8.05
N ILE A 169 0.54 -14.65 -6.79
CA ILE A 169 -0.76 -14.10 -6.40
C ILE A 169 -0.88 -12.57 -6.56
N THR A 170 0.24 -11.89 -6.72
CA THR A 170 0.32 -10.45 -7.01
C THR A 170 1.36 -10.18 -8.09
N LEU A 171 1.28 -9.00 -8.74
CA LEU A 171 2.22 -8.61 -9.79
C LEU A 171 3.52 -8.02 -9.24
N ALA A 172 3.48 -7.39 -8.07
CA ALA A 172 4.57 -6.55 -7.59
C ALA A 172 4.92 -6.76 -6.11
N ASP A 173 4.04 -7.34 -5.29
CA ASP A 173 4.32 -7.55 -3.88
C ASP A 173 5.35 -8.66 -3.71
N ILE A 174 6.47 -8.33 -3.10
CA ILE A 174 7.53 -9.28 -2.74
C ILE A 174 7.44 -9.67 -1.26
N HIS A 175 6.66 -8.93 -0.48
CA HIS A 175 6.37 -9.19 0.93
C HIS A 175 4.87 -9.28 1.18
N HIS A 176 4.49 -10.22 2.03
CA HIS A 176 3.10 -10.47 2.44
C HIS A 176 2.99 -10.24 3.95
N PHE A 177 2.90 -8.94 4.32
CA PHE A 177 2.86 -8.55 5.73
C PHE A 177 1.54 -8.92 6.40
N THR A 178 1.62 -9.19 7.70
CA THR A 178 0.46 -9.34 8.56
C THR A 178 0.51 -8.30 9.68
N PRO A 179 -0.57 -8.03 10.39
CA PRO A 179 -0.56 -7.13 11.55
C PRO A 179 0.52 -7.48 12.58
N HIS A 180 0.85 -8.77 12.71
CA HIS A 180 1.92 -9.24 13.59
C HIS A 180 3.31 -8.68 13.20
N THR A 181 3.58 -8.50 11.90
CA THR A 181 4.82 -7.88 11.42
C THR A 181 4.94 -6.45 11.94
N PHE A 182 3.88 -5.66 11.83
CA PHE A 182 3.86 -4.26 12.29
C PHE A 182 3.95 -4.15 13.81
N LEU A 183 3.35 -5.07 14.56
CA LEU A 183 3.50 -5.16 16.03
C LEU A 183 4.96 -5.43 16.43
N ARG A 184 5.65 -6.37 15.74
CA ARG A 184 7.07 -6.62 15.97
C ARG A 184 7.91 -5.37 15.66
N TRP A 185 7.66 -4.68 14.56
CA TRP A 185 8.35 -3.43 14.24
C TRP A 185 8.11 -2.35 15.28
N ALA A 186 6.87 -2.16 15.72
CA ALA A 186 6.57 -1.19 16.78
C ALA A 186 7.37 -1.48 18.05
N LYS A 187 7.42 -2.76 18.46
CA LYS A 187 8.22 -3.19 19.62
C LYS A 187 9.70 -2.90 19.42
N SER A 188 10.29 -3.25 18.26
CA SER A 188 11.72 -3.06 17.97
C SER A 188 12.12 -1.59 17.87
N LEU A 189 11.21 -0.71 17.45
CA LEU A 189 11.43 0.74 17.36
C LEU A 189 11.14 1.49 18.67
N GLY A 190 10.69 0.80 19.72
CA GLY A 190 10.26 1.44 20.95
C GLY A 190 9.04 2.34 20.77
N MET A 191 8.15 2.00 19.84
CA MET A 191 6.93 2.76 19.54
C MET A 191 5.68 1.98 19.92
N THR A 192 4.55 2.67 20.04
CA THR A 192 3.22 2.05 20.13
C THR A 192 2.61 1.96 18.75
N LEU A 193 1.68 1.02 18.53
CA LEU A 193 0.97 0.84 17.27
C LEU A 193 -0.55 0.95 17.51
N ALA A 194 -1.19 1.86 16.78
CA ALA A 194 -2.63 1.83 16.54
C ALA A 194 -2.88 1.39 15.10
N TRP A 195 -3.85 0.51 14.87
CA TRP A 195 -4.12 0.00 13.54
C TRP A 195 -5.57 -0.46 13.38
N HIS A 196 -6.06 -0.41 12.17
CA HIS A 196 -7.31 -0.98 11.72
C HIS A 196 -7.20 -1.38 10.26
N THR A 197 -8.22 -2.06 9.75
CA THR A 197 -8.29 -2.41 8.33
C THR A 197 -9.52 -1.80 7.68
N PHE A 198 -9.47 -1.63 6.37
CA PHE A 198 -10.53 -1.05 5.56
C PHE A 198 -10.68 -1.83 4.23
N ASP A 199 -11.61 -1.41 3.36
CA ASP A 199 -11.95 -2.07 2.10
C ASP A 199 -12.51 -3.50 2.30
N MET A 200 -13.60 -3.59 3.08
CA MET A 200 -14.31 -4.84 3.37
C MET A 200 -14.86 -5.50 2.11
N GLU A 201 -15.35 -4.71 1.15
CA GLU A 201 -15.90 -5.21 -0.11
C GLU A 201 -14.89 -6.01 -0.93
N ARG A 202 -13.62 -5.64 -0.85
CA ARG A 202 -12.52 -6.34 -1.51
C ARG A 202 -12.00 -7.53 -0.70
N ALA A 203 -12.15 -7.48 0.63
CA ALA A 203 -11.72 -8.55 1.53
C ALA A 203 -12.68 -9.74 1.56
N ALA A 204 -13.99 -9.46 1.61
CA ALA A 204 -15.05 -10.45 1.87
C ALA A 204 -16.39 -10.09 1.22
N GLY A 205 -16.48 -9.08 0.33
CA GLY A 205 -17.73 -8.65 -0.31
C GLY A 205 -17.76 -8.92 -1.82
N LYS A 206 -18.67 -8.26 -2.52
CA LYS A 206 -18.88 -8.44 -3.97
C LYS A 206 -17.64 -8.08 -4.82
N ASN A 207 -16.80 -7.17 -4.35
CA ASN A 207 -15.57 -6.83 -5.06
C ASN A 207 -14.51 -7.94 -4.98
N LEU A 208 -14.57 -8.82 -3.97
CA LEU A 208 -13.77 -10.05 -3.92
C LEU A 208 -14.10 -10.97 -5.11
N ILE A 209 -15.39 -11.20 -5.37
CA ILE A 209 -15.83 -12.05 -6.49
C ILE A 209 -15.34 -11.48 -7.83
N LYS A 210 -15.47 -10.17 -8.03
CA LYS A 210 -14.99 -9.50 -9.24
C LYS A 210 -13.46 -9.62 -9.41
N ASP A 211 -12.69 -9.48 -8.32
CA ASP A 211 -11.24 -9.67 -8.32
C ASP A 211 -10.89 -11.13 -8.66
N PHE A 212 -11.50 -12.09 -7.99
CA PHE A 212 -11.20 -13.50 -8.15
C PHE A 212 -11.60 -14.07 -9.50
N LYS A 213 -12.68 -13.58 -10.10
CA LYS A 213 -13.09 -13.95 -11.47
C LYS A 213 -11.97 -13.72 -12.50
N LYS A 214 -11.15 -12.68 -12.28
CA LYS A 214 -10.01 -12.37 -13.15
C LYS A 214 -8.70 -12.97 -12.62
N ARG A 215 -8.49 -12.93 -11.31
CA ARG A 215 -7.22 -13.27 -10.67
C ARG A 215 -6.97 -14.76 -10.63
N ILE A 216 -7.96 -15.56 -10.20
CA ILE A 216 -7.76 -17.01 -9.99
C ILE A 216 -7.32 -17.71 -11.26
N PRO A 217 -7.99 -17.54 -12.43
CA PRO A 217 -7.52 -18.16 -13.69
C PRO A 217 -6.09 -17.76 -14.07
N ASN A 218 -5.72 -16.50 -13.85
CA ASN A 218 -4.37 -16.02 -14.15
C ASN A 218 -3.33 -16.63 -13.21
N VAL A 219 -3.61 -16.67 -11.91
CA VAL A 219 -2.72 -17.25 -10.90
C VAL A 219 -2.50 -18.74 -11.16
N LEU A 220 -3.56 -19.50 -11.45
CA LEU A 220 -3.47 -20.92 -11.77
C LEU A 220 -2.65 -21.15 -13.05
N ARG A 221 -2.92 -20.40 -14.12
CA ARG A 221 -2.16 -20.48 -15.38
C ARG A 221 -0.66 -20.18 -15.16
N ASP A 222 -0.35 -19.08 -14.47
CA ASP A 222 1.01 -18.60 -14.29
C ASP A 222 1.81 -19.50 -13.33
N ALA A 223 1.11 -20.19 -12.41
CA ALA A 223 1.66 -21.24 -11.55
C ALA A 223 1.72 -22.62 -12.23
N LYS A 224 1.25 -22.74 -13.48
CA LYS A 224 1.14 -24.03 -14.21
C LYS A 224 0.29 -25.06 -13.48
N LEU A 225 -0.70 -24.63 -12.74
CA LEU A 225 -1.67 -25.47 -12.04
C LEU A 225 -2.88 -25.78 -12.93
N PRO A 226 -3.63 -26.87 -12.64
CA PRO A 226 -4.88 -27.15 -13.32
C PRO A 226 -5.82 -25.93 -13.26
N ASN A 227 -6.24 -25.45 -14.44
CA ASN A 227 -7.09 -24.27 -14.59
C ASN A 227 -8.38 -24.66 -15.33
N ASP A 228 -9.18 -25.50 -14.69
CA ASP A 228 -10.48 -25.95 -15.18
C ASP A 228 -11.53 -24.84 -14.95
N PRO A 229 -12.12 -24.27 -16.02
CA PRO A 229 -13.10 -23.20 -15.90
C PRO A 229 -14.34 -23.59 -15.06
N ALA A 230 -14.77 -24.86 -15.13
CA ALA A 230 -15.94 -25.32 -14.38
C ALA A 230 -15.66 -25.34 -12.87
N ARG A 231 -14.47 -25.80 -12.47
CA ARG A 231 -14.03 -25.76 -11.05
C ARG A 231 -13.85 -24.35 -10.54
N VAL A 232 -13.24 -23.46 -11.36
CA VAL A 232 -13.11 -22.04 -11.01
C VAL A 232 -14.48 -21.42 -10.82
N GLN A 233 -15.43 -21.69 -11.74
CA GLN A 233 -16.79 -21.18 -11.61
C GLN A 233 -17.52 -21.73 -10.38
N ALA A 234 -17.37 -23.02 -10.07
CA ALA A 234 -17.95 -23.63 -8.87
C ALA A 234 -17.41 -22.95 -7.58
N PHE A 235 -16.10 -22.72 -7.53
CA PHE A 235 -15.48 -21.98 -6.41
C PHE A 235 -16.02 -20.55 -6.29
N LEU A 236 -16.15 -19.80 -7.40
CA LEU A 236 -16.70 -18.45 -7.40
C LEU A 236 -18.17 -18.43 -6.98
N THR A 237 -18.94 -19.43 -7.41
CA THR A 237 -20.35 -19.58 -7.01
C THR A 237 -20.46 -19.82 -5.50
N TRP A 238 -19.67 -20.76 -4.96
CA TRP A 238 -19.62 -21.01 -3.52
C TRP A 238 -19.22 -19.75 -2.72
N LEU A 239 -18.23 -19.00 -3.19
CA LEU A 239 -17.85 -17.75 -2.56
C LEU A 239 -19.01 -16.75 -2.53
N ASP A 240 -19.74 -16.62 -3.64
CA ASP A 240 -20.85 -15.65 -3.78
C ASP A 240 -22.10 -16.06 -3.01
N THR A 241 -22.41 -17.36 -2.96
CA THR A 241 -23.62 -17.86 -2.30
C THR A 241 -23.44 -18.10 -0.81
N GLU A 242 -22.26 -18.49 -0.37
CA GLU A 242 -22.00 -18.90 1.00
C GLU A 242 -21.03 -17.97 1.73
N ALA A 243 -19.77 -17.87 1.23
CA ALA A 243 -18.70 -17.27 2.01
C ALA A 243 -18.86 -15.75 2.24
N ILE A 244 -19.27 -14.98 1.20
CA ILE A 244 -19.45 -13.52 1.36
C ILE A 244 -20.75 -13.14 2.07
N ARG A 245 -21.68 -14.08 2.21
CA ARG A 245 -22.93 -13.88 2.97
C ARG A 245 -22.73 -14.07 4.47
N TYR A 246 -21.63 -14.71 4.86
CA TYR A 246 -21.26 -14.79 6.26
C TYR A 246 -20.99 -13.36 6.78
N PRO A 247 -21.48 -13.00 7.98
CA PRO A 247 -21.33 -11.65 8.51
C PRO A 247 -19.89 -11.40 8.99
N TRP A 248 -18.96 -11.22 8.05
CA TRP A 248 -17.59 -10.83 8.35
C TRP A 248 -17.59 -9.45 9.00
N GLN A 249 -17.27 -9.41 10.29
CA GLN A 249 -17.29 -8.18 11.08
C GLN A 249 -15.97 -7.98 11.81
N GLY A 250 -15.64 -6.71 12.09
CA GLY A 250 -14.49 -6.33 12.89
C GLY A 250 -13.49 -5.43 12.18
N ALA A 251 -12.75 -4.68 12.97
CA ALA A 251 -11.79 -3.69 12.51
C ALA A 251 -10.55 -4.28 11.81
N HIS A 252 -10.46 -5.62 11.69
CA HIS A 252 -9.23 -6.30 11.28
C HIS A 252 -9.40 -7.21 10.06
N ILE A 253 -10.55 -7.18 9.39
CA ILE A 253 -10.90 -8.08 8.28
C ILE A 253 -10.73 -7.43 6.90
N GLY A 254 -10.62 -6.12 6.80
CA GLY A 254 -10.50 -5.40 5.53
C GLY A 254 -9.29 -5.83 4.68
N ALA A 255 -9.34 -5.53 3.39
CA ALA A 255 -8.31 -5.92 2.43
C ALA A 255 -6.99 -5.16 2.58
N THR A 256 -7.03 -3.97 3.18
CA THR A 256 -5.86 -3.11 3.43
C THR A 256 -5.82 -2.74 4.91
N GLY A 257 -4.64 -2.72 5.49
CA GLY A 257 -4.40 -2.25 6.85
C GLY A 257 -3.79 -0.86 6.87
N LEU A 258 -4.24 -0.02 7.81
CA LEU A 258 -3.60 1.23 8.19
C LEU A 258 -2.92 1.07 9.53
N TYR A 259 -1.64 1.45 9.61
CA TYR A 259 -0.75 1.25 10.75
C TYR A 259 -0.12 2.58 11.16
N LEU A 260 -0.46 3.07 12.35
CA LEU A 260 0.04 4.33 12.90
C LEU A 260 0.95 4.06 14.10
N PHE A 261 2.25 4.21 13.88
CA PHE A 261 3.27 4.11 14.93
C PHE A 261 3.40 5.47 15.64
N LYS A 262 3.31 5.47 16.96
CA LYS A 262 3.44 6.65 17.80
C LYS A 262 4.57 6.48 18.82
N PRO A 263 5.24 7.56 19.27
CA PRO A 263 6.17 7.46 20.36
C PRO A 263 5.47 6.93 21.63
N LYS A 264 6.18 6.15 22.42
CA LYS A 264 5.71 5.83 23.78
C LYS A 264 5.62 7.13 24.58
N ARG A 265 4.53 7.27 25.32
CA ARG A 265 4.39 8.37 26.29
C ARG A 265 5.36 8.20 27.46
#